data_c99b299acc30e143c127a064c317669f
#
_entry.id   c99b299acc30e143c127a064c317669f
#
_cell.length_a   1.000
_cell.length_b   1.000
_cell.length_c   1.000
_cell.angle_alpha   90.00
_cell.angle_beta   90.00
_cell.angle_gamma   90.00
#
_symmetry.space_group_name_H-M   'P 1'
#
loop_
_entity.id
_entity.type
_entity.pdbx_description
1 polymer ?
#
loop_
_entity_poly.entity_id
_entity_poly.type
_entity_poly.pdbx_seq_one_letter_code
_entity_poly.pdbx_strand_id
1 'polypeptide(L)'
;MRKYYGILLLALGLFSSCEKVSKLSDDAEIVSFSITDQTEGIVLNKEGITVSNNVVSIPLDYGRKLFPLTIKANIKFSSTTDKAISVDENPLNLKELTFKDVYTPQSFYLISESGVPHLGQIVLKDKPNADITNFHITNHAEKDVNVSIHDNNIRINFKKDFSWPVTIEADITHNGEIKAGSAISPFTFSGPYDKKQIILIAKDNQDERVWNIQVVPTIENSNFELWINENTSKVNIDPTPGKGLGWATANNSFVQGTTPVPYQNGYAAQLQTGIQNLSGLGIGELITAGTIFTGYFQINISALSNPPLMTYFGIPFIMRPESISVDAKYEAGVKFQRSEKVGLNSYKLKDTTGVDQGRIWVELLRWEGNGELEYHGDPVDGLKVLGKGEIIFDGANTALRNWNNYTIPIKYDSKYKDLEPTHISIVMTSSRQGDLFIGAKGSTLTVDNVVVNF
;
A
#
# COMPACT_ATOMS: atom_id res chain seq x y z
N MET A 1 -24.85 -97.79 2.45
CA MET A 1 -25.71 -96.67 2.91
C MET A 1 -25.15 -95.39 2.35
N ARG A 2 -25.85 -94.83 1.39
CA ARG A 2 -26.30 -93.44 1.21
C ARG A 2 -25.23 -92.39 1.11
N LYS A 3 -25.05 -91.89 -0.15
CA LYS A 3 -25.65 -90.68 -0.71
C LYS A 3 -25.14 -89.36 -0.04
N TYR A 4 -24.43 -88.62 -0.78
CA TYR A 4 -24.53 -87.19 -1.11
C TYR A 4 -23.19 -86.71 -1.66
N TYR A 5 -23.00 -86.85 -2.95
CA TYR A 5 -21.98 -86.04 -3.66
C TYR A 5 -22.55 -85.55 -4.99
N GLY A 6 -22.89 -84.37 -4.98
CA GLY A 6 -23.42 -83.79 -6.22
C GLY A 6 -23.97 -82.42 -6.01
N ILE A 7 -23.24 -81.43 -5.47
CA ILE A 7 -23.47 -79.98 -5.57
C ILE A 7 -22.19 -79.32 -5.10
N LEU A 8 -21.15 -79.26 -5.94
CA LEU A 8 -20.00 -78.39 -5.68
C LEU A 8 -19.16 -78.19 -6.97
N LEU A 9 -19.82 -77.87 -8.07
CA LEU A 9 -19.11 -77.58 -9.29
C LEU A 9 -19.85 -76.57 -10.19
N LEU A 10 -20.63 -75.67 -9.61
CA LEU A 10 -21.33 -74.64 -10.38
C LEU A 10 -21.24 -73.26 -9.72
N ALA A 11 -20.13 -72.94 -9.02
CA ALA A 11 -19.90 -71.64 -8.39
C ALA A 11 -18.55 -71.00 -8.73
N LEU A 12 -17.92 -71.36 -9.84
CA LEU A 12 -16.60 -70.85 -10.23
C LEU A 12 -16.57 -70.23 -11.63
N GLY A 13 -17.69 -69.71 -12.12
CA GLY A 13 -17.82 -69.13 -13.44
C GLY A 13 -18.40 -67.71 -13.54
N LEU A 14 -18.43 -66.94 -12.44
CA LEU A 14 -19.06 -65.62 -12.44
C LEU A 14 -18.19 -64.46 -11.88
N PHE A 15 -16.89 -64.62 -11.83
CA PHE A 15 -16.05 -63.48 -11.43
C PHE A 15 -14.92 -63.24 -12.43
N SER A 16 -15.25 -62.74 -13.62
CA SER A 16 -14.28 -62.09 -14.48
C SER A 16 -14.97 -61.17 -15.48
N SER A 17 -15.68 -60.20 -14.95
CA SER A 17 -15.96 -58.95 -15.65
C SER A 17 -15.66 -57.83 -14.65
N CYS A 18 -14.39 -57.58 -14.36
CA CYS A 18 -13.96 -56.28 -13.96
C CYS A 18 -13.95 -55.42 -15.22
N GLU A 19 -15.11 -54.88 -15.58
CA GLU A 19 -15.11 -53.67 -16.38
C GLU A 19 -14.28 -52.63 -15.60
N LYS A 20 -13.18 -52.19 -16.20
CA LYS A 20 -12.50 -50.95 -15.74
C LYS A 20 -13.54 -49.87 -15.86
N VAL A 21 -14.21 -49.52 -14.78
CA VAL A 21 -14.96 -48.27 -14.69
C VAL A 21 -13.93 -47.21 -14.88
N SER A 22 -13.89 -46.61 -16.08
CA SER A 22 -13.04 -45.43 -16.34
C SER A 22 -13.51 -44.36 -15.36
N LYS A 23 -12.62 -43.90 -14.51
CA LYS A 23 -12.94 -42.83 -13.57
C LYS A 23 -13.32 -41.59 -14.44
N LEU A 24 -14.57 -41.13 -14.24
CA LEU A 24 -15.03 -39.91 -14.91
C LEU A 24 -14.14 -38.73 -14.50
N SER A 25 -13.90 -37.82 -15.42
CA SER A 25 -13.08 -36.64 -15.16
C SER A 25 -13.82 -35.65 -14.26
N ASP A 26 -13.07 -35.07 -13.33
CA ASP A 26 -13.54 -33.97 -12.48
C ASP A 26 -13.32 -32.59 -13.16
N ASP A 27 -12.68 -32.55 -14.34
CA ASP A 27 -12.34 -31.31 -15.05
C ASP A 27 -13.43 -30.93 -16.06
N ALA A 28 -13.67 -29.60 -16.17
CA ALA A 28 -14.48 -29.01 -17.20
C ALA A 28 -13.95 -27.62 -17.58
N GLU A 29 -13.70 -27.41 -18.87
CA GLU A 29 -12.99 -26.20 -19.33
C GLU A 29 -13.59 -25.58 -20.58
N ILE A 30 -13.46 -24.24 -20.69
CA ILE A 30 -13.65 -23.51 -21.94
C ILE A 30 -12.36 -23.61 -22.75
N VAL A 31 -12.42 -24.24 -23.91
CA VAL A 31 -11.25 -24.45 -24.79
C VAL A 31 -11.07 -23.29 -25.76
N SER A 32 -12.16 -22.78 -26.32
CA SER A 32 -12.10 -21.65 -27.25
C SER A 32 -13.39 -20.86 -27.26
N PHE A 33 -13.26 -19.59 -27.64
CA PHE A 33 -14.36 -18.64 -27.81
C PHE A 33 -14.14 -17.78 -29.04
N SER A 34 -15.18 -17.55 -29.83
CA SER A 34 -15.14 -16.64 -30.97
C SER A 34 -16.48 -15.93 -31.16
N ILE A 35 -16.44 -14.68 -31.61
CA ILE A 35 -17.61 -13.86 -31.88
C ILE A 35 -17.93 -13.93 -33.37
N THR A 36 -19.16 -14.29 -33.71
CA THR A 36 -19.65 -14.39 -35.08
C THR A 36 -20.44 -13.15 -35.53
N ASP A 37 -21.14 -12.51 -34.59
CA ASP A 37 -21.96 -11.33 -34.82
C ASP A 37 -22.07 -10.48 -33.54
N GLN A 38 -22.35 -9.18 -33.67
CA GLN A 38 -22.47 -8.28 -32.50
C GLN A 38 -23.34 -7.07 -32.81
N THR A 39 -23.84 -6.40 -31.76
CA THR A 39 -24.55 -5.13 -31.84
C THR A 39 -23.73 -4.09 -32.63
N GLU A 40 -24.37 -3.41 -33.56
CA GLU A 40 -23.75 -2.38 -34.40
C GLU A 40 -23.32 -1.17 -33.56
N GLY A 41 -22.23 -0.52 -33.98
CA GLY A 41 -21.67 0.66 -33.30
C GLY A 41 -20.77 0.36 -32.08
N ILE A 42 -20.78 -0.86 -31.54
CA ILE A 42 -19.87 -1.29 -30.50
C ILE A 42 -18.70 -2.04 -31.15
N VAL A 43 -17.47 -1.69 -30.80
CA VAL A 43 -16.26 -2.28 -31.37
C VAL A 43 -15.52 -3.11 -30.33
N LEU A 44 -15.45 -4.42 -30.58
CA LEU A 44 -14.69 -5.38 -29.78
C LEU A 44 -13.39 -5.75 -30.51
N ASN A 45 -12.29 -5.82 -29.76
CA ASN A 45 -11.03 -6.35 -30.28
C ASN A 45 -11.08 -7.88 -30.29
N LYS A 46 -11.52 -8.45 -31.42
CA LYS A 46 -11.70 -9.90 -31.56
C LYS A 46 -10.39 -10.68 -31.52
N GLU A 47 -9.28 -10.06 -31.94
CA GLU A 47 -7.94 -10.68 -31.92
C GLU A 47 -7.34 -10.70 -30.51
N GLY A 48 -7.78 -9.80 -29.64
CA GLY A 48 -7.36 -9.71 -28.25
C GLY A 48 -8.18 -10.58 -27.29
N ILE A 49 -9.10 -11.42 -27.78
CA ILE A 49 -9.87 -12.33 -26.94
C ILE A 49 -8.93 -13.37 -26.32
N THR A 50 -9.00 -13.53 -25.00
CA THR A 50 -8.24 -14.55 -24.28
C THR A 50 -9.17 -15.50 -23.52
N VAL A 51 -8.76 -16.76 -23.42
CA VAL A 51 -9.43 -17.79 -22.62
C VAL A 51 -8.42 -18.35 -21.62
N SER A 52 -8.70 -18.24 -20.35
CA SER A 52 -7.84 -18.77 -19.27
C SER A 52 -8.67 -19.05 -18.03
N ASN A 53 -8.45 -20.21 -17.40
CA ASN A 53 -9.12 -20.62 -16.16
C ASN A 53 -10.67 -20.45 -16.21
N ASN A 54 -11.28 -20.88 -17.30
CA ASN A 54 -12.71 -20.74 -17.58
C ASN A 54 -13.24 -19.28 -17.65
N VAL A 55 -12.33 -18.32 -17.81
CA VAL A 55 -12.67 -16.91 -18.04
C VAL A 55 -12.33 -16.54 -19.48
N VAL A 56 -13.35 -16.12 -20.23
CA VAL A 56 -13.21 -15.49 -21.54
C VAL A 56 -13.15 -13.99 -21.34
N SER A 57 -12.05 -13.34 -21.70
CA SER A 57 -11.89 -11.89 -21.64
C SER A 57 -11.98 -11.29 -23.05
N ILE A 58 -12.93 -10.39 -23.26
CA ILE A 58 -13.21 -9.74 -24.56
C ILE A 58 -12.87 -8.26 -24.42
N PRO A 59 -11.81 -7.76 -25.06
CA PRO A 59 -11.49 -6.34 -25.01
C PRO A 59 -12.53 -5.50 -25.77
N LEU A 60 -13.01 -4.43 -25.12
CA LEU A 60 -13.91 -3.44 -25.71
C LEU A 60 -13.10 -2.20 -26.09
N ASP A 61 -13.08 -1.86 -27.38
CA ASP A 61 -12.37 -0.68 -27.87
C ASP A 61 -13.28 0.58 -27.84
N TYR A 62 -14.55 0.48 -28.30
CA TYR A 62 -15.49 1.61 -28.40
C TYR A 62 -16.93 1.20 -28.12
N GLY A 63 -17.77 2.16 -27.77
CA GLY A 63 -19.21 2.00 -27.75
C GLY A 63 -19.83 1.76 -26.36
N ARG A 64 -19.16 2.13 -25.28
CA ARG A 64 -19.69 1.95 -23.90
C ARG A 64 -21.06 2.56 -23.66
N LYS A 65 -21.38 3.67 -24.33
CA LYS A 65 -22.69 4.34 -24.20
C LYS A 65 -23.80 3.68 -25.02
N LEU A 66 -23.46 2.69 -25.83
CA LEU A 66 -24.41 2.00 -26.72
C LEU A 66 -24.91 0.67 -26.15
N PHE A 67 -24.62 0.39 -24.87
CA PHE A 67 -25.17 -0.80 -24.24
C PHE A 67 -26.70 -0.77 -24.16
N PRO A 68 -27.38 -1.93 -24.23
CA PRO A 68 -26.83 -3.28 -24.09
C PRO A 68 -26.10 -3.78 -25.33
N LEU A 69 -25.01 -4.54 -25.12
CA LEU A 69 -24.29 -5.27 -26.18
C LEU A 69 -24.81 -6.70 -26.27
N THR A 70 -25.27 -7.10 -27.44
CA THR A 70 -25.57 -8.50 -27.75
C THR A 70 -24.52 -9.04 -28.71
N ILE A 71 -23.94 -10.18 -28.39
CA ILE A 71 -22.98 -10.89 -29.23
C ILE A 71 -23.50 -12.30 -29.54
N LYS A 72 -23.27 -12.77 -30.77
CA LYS A 72 -23.39 -14.19 -31.09
C LYS A 72 -22.02 -14.83 -31.05
N ALA A 73 -21.90 -15.93 -30.33
CA ALA A 73 -20.64 -16.57 -30.06
C ALA A 73 -20.65 -18.06 -30.37
N ASN A 74 -19.47 -18.56 -30.74
CA ASN A 74 -19.16 -19.98 -30.74
C ASN A 74 -18.22 -20.28 -29.54
N ILE A 75 -18.67 -21.18 -28.68
CA ILE A 75 -17.92 -21.63 -27.50
C ILE A 75 -17.65 -23.12 -27.64
N LYS A 76 -16.39 -23.51 -27.44
CA LYS A 76 -16.02 -24.93 -27.38
C LYS A 76 -15.55 -25.27 -25.97
N PHE A 77 -16.06 -26.38 -25.49
CA PHE A 77 -15.70 -26.96 -24.20
C PHE A 77 -14.74 -28.14 -24.35
N SER A 78 -14.05 -28.52 -23.29
CA SER A 78 -13.27 -29.75 -23.23
C SER A 78 -14.18 -30.98 -23.40
N SER A 79 -13.62 -32.08 -23.85
CA SER A 79 -14.36 -33.36 -23.96
C SER A 79 -14.82 -33.92 -22.63
N THR A 80 -14.26 -33.43 -21.52
CA THR A 80 -14.62 -33.78 -20.15
C THR A 80 -15.75 -32.93 -19.58
N THR A 81 -16.24 -31.96 -20.33
CA THR A 81 -17.39 -31.12 -19.95
C THR A 81 -18.69 -31.79 -20.41
N ASP A 82 -19.54 -32.21 -19.47
CA ASP A 82 -20.85 -32.82 -19.77
C ASP A 82 -21.83 -31.76 -20.31
N LYS A 83 -21.96 -30.64 -19.62
CA LYS A 83 -22.90 -29.56 -19.99
C LYS A 83 -22.51 -28.21 -19.33
N ALA A 84 -23.12 -27.16 -19.85
CA ALA A 84 -23.13 -25.83 -19.23
C ALA A 84 -24.55 -25.51 -18.72
N ILE A 85 -24.65 -24.95 -17.52
CA ILE A 85 -25.90 -24.56 -16.89
C ILE A 85 -25.84 -23.11 -16.38
N SER A 86 -26.99 -22.46 -16.26
CA SER A 86 -27.10 -21.10 -15.71
C SER A 86 -26.68 -21.08 -14.23
N VAL A 87 -26.15 -19.93 -13.79
CA VAL A 87 -25.90 -19.63 -12.37
C VAL A 87 -27.22 -19.24 -11.68
N ASP A 88 -28.14 -18.68 -12.42
CA ASP A 88 -29.50 -18.36 -11.99
C ASP A 88 -30.51 -19.29 -12.68
N GLU A 89 -31.78 -19.20 -12.35
CA GLU A 89 -32.82 -20.06 -12.89
C GLU A 89 -33.21 -19.73 -14.34
N ASN A 90 -32.55 -18.72 -14.97
CA ASN A 90 -32.85 -18.33 -16.33
C ASN A 90 -32.24 -19.30 -17.36
N PRO A 91 -32.88 -19.50 -18.53
CA PRO A 91 -32.32 -20.33 -19.58
C PRO A 91 -30.97 -19.80 -20.05
N LEU A 92 -29.94 -20.63 -20.03
CA LEU A 92 -28.61 -20.28 -20.52
C LEU A 92 -28.59 -20.32 -22.06
N ASN A 93 -28.33 -19.18 -22.69
CA ASN A 93 -28.12 -19.09 -24.14
C ASN A 93 -26.70 -18.62 -24.47
N LEU A 94 -25.77 -19.59 -24.51
CA LEU A 94 -24.37 -19.31 -24.82
C LEU A 94 -24.12 -18.93 -26.31
N LYS A 95 -25.10 -19.09 -27.18
CA LYS A 95 -24.99 -18.68 -28.58
C LYS A 95 -25.29 -17.20 -28.77
N GLU A 96 -26.05 -16.61 -27.87
CA GLU A 96 -26.42 -15.19 -27.90
C GLU A 96 -26.36 -14.61 -26.49
N LEU A 97 -25.33 -13.80 -26.22
CA LEU A 97 -25.00 -13.24 -24.93
C LEU A 97 -25.28 -11.75 -24.92
N THR A 98 -26.06 -11.29 -23.95
CA THR A 98 -26.40 -9.87 -23.81
C THR A 98 -25.78 -9.30 -22.54
N PHE A 99 -24.90 -8.31 -22.71
CA PHE A 99 -24.25 -7.55 -21.63
C PHE A 99 -25.02 -6.26 -21.41
N LYS A 100 -25.45 -5.99 -20.19
CA LYS A 100 -26.15 -4.74 -19.81
C LYS A 100 -25.18 -3.57 -19.69
N ASP A 101 -23.95 -3.86 -19.31
CA ASP A 101 -22.86 -2.91 -19.14
C ASP A 101 -21.51 -3.65 -19.27
N VAL A 102 -20.40 -2.91 -19.14
CA VAL A 102 -19.04 -3.45 -19.28
C VAL A 102 -18.57 -4.21 -18.03
N TYR A 103 -19.23 -4.02 -16.90
CA TYR A 103 -18.77 -4.53 -15.61
C TYR A 103 -19.44 -5.83 -15.19
N THR A 104 -20.63 -6.12 -15.72
CA THR A 104 -21.40 -7.30 -15.35
C THR A 104 -21.01 -8.51 -16.20
N PRO A 105 -20.34 -9.52 -15.65
CA PRO A 105 -19.97 -10.72 -16.39
C PRO A 105 -21.18 -11.58 -16.72
N GLN A 106 -21.09 -12.34 -17.82
CA GLN A 106 -21.97 -13.47 -18.08
C GLN A 106 -21.38 -14.69 -17.39
N SER A 107 -22.04 -15.19 -16.36
CA SER A 107 -21.56 -16.30 -15.53
C SER A 107 -22.45 -17.55 -15.72
N PHE A 108 -21.83 -18.73 -15.75
CA PHE A 108 -22.48 -20.04 -15.87
C PHE A 108 -21.62 -21.12 -15.22
N TYR A 109 -22.20 -22.28 -14.96
CA TYR A 109 -21.46 -23.44 -14.52
C TYR A 109 -21.19 -24.42 -15.66
N LEU A 110 -19.95 -24.89 -15.74
CA LEU A 110 -19.55 -26.05 -16.52
C LEU A 110 -19.61 -27.27 -15.62
N ILE A 111 -20.31 -28.28 -16.02
CA ILE A 111 -20.41 -29.53 -15.25
C ILE A 111 -19.48 -30.56 -15.90
N SER A 112 -18.57 -31.12 -15.13
CA SER A 112 -17.69 -32.18 -15.60
C SER A 112 -18.42 -33.52 -15.76
N GLU A 113 -17.77 -34.51 -16.38
CA GLU A 113 -18.30 -35.87 -16.50
C GLU A 113 -18.69 -36.52 -15.15
N SER A 114 -17.94 -36.19 -14.09
CA SER A 114 -18.22 -36.65 -12.72
C SER A 114 -19.32 -35.86 -12.01
N GLY A 115 -19.82 -34.79 -12.61
CA GLY A 115 -20.84 -33.91 -12.04
C GLY A 115 -20.29 -32.72 -11.23
N VAL A 116 -18.97 -32.50 -11.18
CA VAL A 116 -18.36 -31.37 -10.46
C VAL A 116 -18.60 -30.07 -11.22
N PRO A 117 -19.14 -29.01 -10.57
CA PRO A 117 -19.36 -27.71 -11.20
C PRO A 117 -18.10 -26.82 -11.17
N HIS A 118 -17.80 -26.18 -12.27
CA HIS A 118 -16.75 -25.19 -12.45
C HIS A 118 -17.37 -23.86 -12.92
N LEU A 119 -17.01 -22.76 -12.30
CA LEU A 119 -17.50 -21.45 -12.70
C LEU A 119 -16.84 -21.01 -14.02
N GLY A 120 -17.67 -20.79 -15.05
CA GLY A 120 -17.29 -20.16 -16.30
C GLY A 120 -17.76 -18.72 -16.35
N GLN A 121 -16.96 -17.81 -16.90
CA GLN A 121 -17.30 -16.40 -17.03
C GLN A 121 -16.90 -15.84 -18.39
N ILE A 122 -17.75 -14.98 -18.94
CA ILE A 122 -17.41 -14.15 -20.10
C ILE A 122 -17.47 -12.71 -19.64
N VAL A 123 -16.33 -12.02 -19.70
CA VAL A 123 -16.13 -10.66 -19.19
C VAL A 123 -15.73 -9.73 -20.32
N LEU A 124 -16.26 -8.53 -20.32
CA LEU A 124 -15.74 -7.45 -21.14
C LEU A 124 -14.58 -6.79 -20.42
N LYS A 125 -13.49 -6.55 -21.15
CA LYS A 125 -12.34 -5.79 -20.67
C LYS A 125 -12.37 -4.41 -21.29
N ASP A 126 -12.62 -3.44 -20.45
CA ASP A 126 -12.55 -2.06 -20.88
C ASP A 126 -11.13 -1.72 -21.32
N LYS A 127 -10.96 -1.23 -22.55
CA LYS A 127 -9.70 -0.71 -23.05
C LYS A 127 -9.84 0.81 -23.09
N PRO A 128 -9.20 1.51 -22.14
CA PRO A 128 -9.26 2.96 -22.12
C PRO A 128 -8.66 3.53 -23.42
N ASN A 129 -9.36 4.44 -24.07
CA ASN A 129 -8.86 5.14 -25.25
C ASN A 129 -8.90 6.67 -25.11
N ALA A 130 -9.01 7.14 -23.86
CA ALA A 130 -8.84 8.51 -23.41
C ALA A 130 -7.78 8.57 -22.30
N ASP A 131 -6.62 7.93 -22.52
CA ASP A 131 -5.56 7.79 -21.54
C ASP A 131 -4.39 8.72 -21.82
N ILE A 132 -3.79 9.21 -20.75
CA ILE A 132 -2.43 9.71 -20.76
C ILE A 132 -1.51 8.51 -20.54
N THR A 133 -0.68 8.20 -21.54
CA THR A 133 0.23 7.05 -21.52
C THR A 133 1.64 7.42 -21.10
N ASN A 134 2.00 8.71 -21.21
CA ASN A 134 3.26 9.24 -20.73
C ASN A 134 3.11 10.71 -20.33
N PHE A 135 3.83 11.10 -19.28
CA PHE A 135 3.92 12.48 -18.80
C PHE A 135 5.39 12.75 -18.45
N HIS A 136 6.11 13.39 -19.33
CA HIS A 136 7.53 13.66 -19.21
C HIS A 136 7.78 15.13 -18.88
N ILE A 137 8.38 15.41 -17.72
CA ILE A 137 8.71 16.78 -17.28
C ILE A 137 9.97 17.23 -17.98
N THR A 138 9.92 18.42 -18.61
CA THR A 138 11.02 18.93 -19.44
C THR A 138 11.86 20.02 -18.76
N ASN A 139 11.30 20.74 -17.78
CA ASN A 139 11.97 21.86 -17.09
C ASN A 139 12.60 21.49 -15.74
N HIS A 140 12.52 20.23 -15.32
CA HIS A 140 13.21 19.70 -14.13
C HIS A 140 13.97 18.43 -14.48
N ALA A 141 15.12 18.20 -13.84
CA ALA A 141 15.90 17.00 -14.10
C ALA A 141 15.19 15.75 -13.53
N GLU A 142 15.19 14.64 -14.27
CA GLU A 142 14.54 13.35 -13.86
C GLU A 142 14.99 12.84 -12.49
N LYS A 143 16.26 13.10 -12.11
CA LYS A 143 16.77 12.76 -10.78
C LYS A 143 16.13 13.54 -9.64
N ASP A 144 15.54 14.71 -9.92
CA ASP A 144 14.99 15.63 -8.93
C ASP A 144 13.46 15.53 -8.80
N VAL A 145 12.80 14.85 -9.73
CA VAL A 145 11.34 14.65 -9.71
C VAL A 145 10.98 13.20 -9.98
N ASN A 146 9.88 12.76 -9.41
CA ASN A 146 9.25 11.49 -9.72
C ASN A 146 7.82 11.75 -10.21
N VAL A 147 7.40 11.05 -11.24
CA VAL A 147 6.05 11.14 -11.79
C VAL A 147 5.40 9.76 -11.70
N SER A 148 4.24 9.69 -11.09
CA SER A 148 3.40 8.49 -11.12
C SER A 148 2.09 8.77 -11.85
N ILE A 149 1.65 7.80 -12.65
CA ILE A 149 0.39 7.85 -13.41
C ILE A 149 -0.44 6.66 -12.96
N HIS A 150 -1.53 6.94 -12.26
CA HIS A 150 -2.42 5.88 -11.76
C HIS A 150 -3.86 6.41 -11.61
N ASP A 151 -4.87 5.62 -11.99
CA ASP A 151 -6.30 5.92 -11.82
C ASP A 151 -6.70 7.35 -12.23
N ASN A 152 -6.25 7.79 -13.41
CA ASN A 152 -6.49 9.13 -13.94
C ASN A 152 -5.89 10.28 -13.10
N ASN A 153 -4.89 9.96 -12.29
CA ASN A 153 -4.13 10.95 -11.56
C ASN A 153 -2.67 10.91 -11.97
N ILE A 154 -2.12 12.08 -12.21
CA ILE A 154 -0.69 12.32 -12.44
C ILE A 154 -0.17 13.03 -11.21
N ARG A 155 0.72 12.39 -10.48
CA ARG A 155 1.32 12.94 -9.27
C ARG A 155 2.78 13.22 -9.51
N ILE A 156 3.20 14.43 -9.20
CA ILE A 156 4.57 14.93 -9.37
C ILE A 156 5.14 15.11 -7.98
N ASN A 157 6.15 14.32 -7.65
CA ASN A 157 6.83 14.36 -6.36
C ASN A 157 8.26 14.89 -6.57
N PHE A 158 8.61 15.98 -5.89
CA PHE A 158 9.97 16.50 -5.87
C PHE A 158 10.79 15.75 -4.80
N LYS A 159 11.97 15.28 -5.19
CA LYS A 159 12.93 14.62 -4.29
C LYS A 159 13.78 15.60 -3.48
N LYS A 160 13.63 16.91 -3.75
CA LYS A 160 14.29 18.01 -3.07
C LYS A 160 13.27 19.03 -2.63
N ASP A 161 13.63 19.82 -1.67
CA ASP A 161 12.85 20.98 -1.25
C ASP A 161 12.69 21.96 -2.43
N PHE A 162 11.49 22.48 -2.59
CA PHE A 162 11.14 23.47 -3.59
C PHE A 162 10.18 24.51 -3.01
N SER A 163 10.04 25.64 -3.67
CA SER A 163 9.15 26.72 -3.22
C SER A 163 7.93 26.87 -4.12
N TRP A 164 6.82 27.24 -3.53
CA TRP A 164 5.62 27.63 -4.25
C TRP A 164 5.67 29.11 -4.67
N PRO A 165 5.09 29.50 -5.82
CA PRO A 165 4.49 28.64 -6.83
C PRO A 165 5.54 27.87 -7.63
N VAL A 166 5.17 26.68 -8.12
CA VAL A 166 6.03 25.88 -9.01
C VAL A 166 5.39 25.73 -10.38
N THR A 167 6.21 25.84 -11.43
CA THR A 167 5.77 25.66 -12.82
C THR A 167 6.37 24.38 -13.40
N ILE A 168 5.52 23.53 -13.96
CA ILE A 168 5.88 22.27 -14.61
C ILE A 168 5.64 22.40 -16.10
N GLU A 169 6.70 22.22 -16.90
CA GLU A 169 6.60 22.01 -18.33
C GLU A 169 6.69 20.51 -18.62
N ALA A 170 5.78 20.00 -19.41
CA ALA A 170 5.71 18.56 -19.68
C ALA A 170 5.29 18.26 -21.12
N ASP A 171 5.92 17.23 -21.70
CA ASP A 171 5.49 16.55 -22.90
C ASP A 171 4.52 15.44 -22.51
N ILE A 172 3.33 15.47 -23.10
CA ILE A 172 2.24 14.55 -22.74
C ILE A 172 1.90 13.70 -23.95
N THR A 173 2.02 12.39 -23.79
CA THR A 173 1.53 11.41 -24.77
C THR A 173 0.17 10.87 -24.34
N HIS A 174 -0.81 10.94 -25.22
CA HIS A 174 -2.17 10.49 -24.96
C HIS A 174 -2.82 9.88 -26.20
N ASN A 175 -3.89 9.12 -26.04
CA ASN A 175 -4.60 8.45 -27.12
C ASN A 175 -6.00 9.03 -27.45
N GLY A 176 -6.46 10.04 -26.72
CA GLY A 176 -7.68 10.78 -26.98
C GLY A 176 -7.40 12.18 -27.54
N GLU A 177 -8.43 13.01 -27.66
CA GLU A 177 -8.32 14.44 -28.00
C GLU A 177 -8.44 15.27 -26.72
N ILE A 178 -7.60 16.32 -26.58
CA ILE A 178 -7.69 17.23 -25.44
C ILE A 178 -8.91 18.12 -25.65
N LYS A 179 -9.86 18.08 -24.70
CA LYS A 179 -11.05 18.92 -24.71
C LYS A 179 -10.67 20.39 -24.52
N ALA A 180 -11.31 21.28 -25.29
CA ALA A 180 -11.14 22.72 -25.13
C ALA A 180 -11.44 23.17 -23.67
N GLY A 181 -10.60 24.04 -23.12
CA GLY A 181 -10.67 24.50 -21.73
C GLY A 181 -9.93 23.61 -20.71
N SER A 182 -9.33 22.50 -21.16
CA SER A 182 -8.40 21.73 -20.32
C SER A 182 -7.15 22.57 -20.01
N ALA A 183 -6.52 22.26 -18.86
CA ALA A 183 -5.18 22.77 -18.58
C ALA A 183 -4.18 22.20 -19.59
N ILE A 184 -3.22 23.02 -20.02
CA ILE A 184 -2.14 22.62 -20.91
C ILE A 184 -0.81 23.05 -20.31
N SER A 185 0.28 22.36 -20.69
CA SER A 185 1.65 22.75 -20.31
C SER A 185 2.01 24.15 -20.85
N PRO A 186 2.66 25.04 -20.05
CA PRO A 186 3.12 24.81 -18.68
C PRO A 186 2.00 24.89 -17.61
N PHE A 187 2.13 24.07 -16.55
CA PHE A 187 1.20 24.04 -15.43
C PHE A 187 1.80 24.77 -14.24
N THR A 188 1.19 25.84 -13.78
CA THR A 188 1.63 26.56 -12.57
C THR A 188 0.77 26.19 -11.40
N PHE A 189 1.38 25.65 -10.34
CA PHE A 189 0.75 25.25 -9.09
C PHE A 189 1.10 26.29 -8.00
N SER A 190 0.07 26.81 -7.33
CA SER A 190 0.20 27.84 -6.29
C SER A 190 0.44 27.27 -4.90
N GLY A 191 0.18 25.97 -4.70
CA GLY A 191 0.29 25.29 -3.42
C GLY A 191 0.04 23.78 -3.54
N PRO A 192 0.19 23.02 -2.42
CA PRO A 192 0.13 21.58 -2.41
C PRO A 192 -1.23 20.98 -2.76
N TYR A 193 -2.29 21.77 -2.70
CA TYR A 193 -3.67 21.32 -2.98
C TYR A 193 -4.18 21.81 -4.35
N ASP A 194 -3.34 22.56 -5.08
CA ASP A 194 -3.69 23.04 -6.42
C ASP A 194 -3.70 21.84 -7.40
N LYS A 195 -4.81 21.70 -8.13
CA LYS A 195 -5.01 20.65 -9.13
C LYS A 195 -5.20 21.25 -10.50
N LYS A 196 -4.54 20.71 -11.49
CA LYS A 196 -4.80 21.01 -12.90
C LYS A 196 -5.52 19.81 -13.52
N GLN A 197 -6.39 20.07 -14.48
CA GLN A 197 -7.17 19.01 -15.12
C GLN A 197 -6.98 19.02 -16.62
N ILE A 198 -6.69 17.85 -17.16
CA ILE A 198 -6.76 17.56 -18.59
C ILE A 198 -7.98 16.68 -18.79
N ILE A 199 -8.89 17.10 -19.68
CA ILE A 199 -10.03 16.29 -20.07
C ILE A 199 -9.72 15.72 -21.45
N LEU A 200 -9.62 14.40 -21.54
CA LEU A 200 -9.48 13.70 -22.80
C LEU A 200 -10.82 13.19 -23.28
N ILE A 201 -11.09 13.40 -24.55
CA ILE A 201 -12.24 12.84 -25.26
C ILE A 201 -11.73 11.62 -26.02
N ALA A 202 -12.39 10.49 -25.86
CA ALA A 202 -12.10 9.30 -26.62
C ALA A 202 -12.37 9.52 -28.13
N LYS A 203 -11.68 8.78 -29.00
CA LYS A 203 -11.80 8.92 -30.46
C LYS A 203 -13.21 8.69 -30.99
N ASP A 204 -14.06 7.99 -30.25
CA ASP A 204 -15.48 7.78 -30.57
C ASP A 204 -16.39 8.94 -30.12
N ASN A 205 -15.84 9.99 -29.53
CA ASN A 205 -16.55 11.14 -28.94
C ASN A 205 -17.62 10.75 -27.88
N GLN A 206 -17.58 9.54 -27.34
CA GLN A 206 -18.59 9.04 -26.40
C GLN A 206 -18.12 9.09 -24.95
N ASP A 207 -16.83 8.89 -24.73
CA ASP A 207 -16.25 8.88 -23.40
C ASP A 207 -15.35 10.08 -23.17
N GLU A 208 -15.52 10.70 -22.02
CA GLU A 208 -14.63 11.74 -21.51
C GLU A 208 -13.96 11.22 -20.25
N ARG A 209 -12.65 11.47 -20.15
CA ARG A 209 -11.87 11.12 -18.96
C ARG A 209 -11.15 12.34 -18.42
N VAL A 210 -11.38 12.61 -17.15
CA VAL A 210 -10.72 13.70 -16.43
C VAL A 210 -9.45 13.18 -15.81
N TRP A 211 -8.32 13.74 -16.22
CA TRP A 211 -7.01 13.51 -15.64
C TRP A 211 -6.64 14.63 -14.71
N ASN A 212 -6.32 14.32 -13.46
CA ASN A 212 -5.88 15.29 -12.47
C ASN A 212 -4.36 15.30 -12.42
N ILE A 213 -3.77 16.49 -12.47
CA ILE A 213 -2.34 16.70 -12.29
C ILE A 213 -2.15 17.43 -10.97
N GLN A 214 -1.27 16.94 -10.13
CA GLN A 214 -1.01 17.52 -8.83
C GLN A 214 0.46 17.38 -8.46
N VAL A 215 1.03 18.46 -7.93
CA VAL A 215 2.33 18.39 -7.27
C VAL A 215 2.11 17.92 -5.85
N VAL A 216 2.74 16.82 -5.49
CA VAL A 216 2.63 16.22 -4.16
C VAL A 216 3.66 16.89 -3.26
N PRO A 217 3.25 17.41 -2.11
CA PRO A 217 4.18 17.96 -1.15
C PRO A 217 5.12 16.85 -0.65
N THR A 218 6.41 17.11 -0.71
CA THR A 218 7.35 16.36 0.11
C THR A 218 7.15 16.77 1.57
N ILE A 219 7.38 15.86 2.48
CA ILE A 219 7.51 16.25 3.89
C ILE A 219 8.79 17.05 3.98
N GLU A 220 8.68 18.30 4.40
CA GLU A 220 9.80 19.23 4.47
C GLU A 220 10.97 18.63 5.28
N ASN A 221 12.21 18.85 4.83
CA ASN A 221 13.42 18.33 5.45
C ASN A 221 13.48 16.81 5.60
N SER A 222 12.91 16.05 4.67
CA SER A 222 12.96 14.56 4.69
C SER A 222 14.34 13.98 4.37
N ASN A 223 15.29 14.82 3.98
CA ASN A 223 16.73 14.55 3.82
C ASN A 223 17.55 14.95 5.05
N PHE A 224 16.93 15.36 6.14
CA PHE A 224 17.52 15.71 7.43
C PHE A 224 18.74 16.63 7.39
N GLU A 225 18.79 17.57 6.44
CA GLU A 225 19.88 18.54 6.32
C GLU A 225 19.74 19.73 7.30
N LEU A 226 18.51 20.08 7.67
CA LEU A 226 18.23 21.25 8.50
C LEU A 226 18.02 20.85 9.96
N TRP A 227 18.84 21.41 10.86
CA TRP A 227 18.78 21.16 12.28
C TRP A 227 18.78 22.44 13.08
N ILE A 228 17.94 22.52 14.09
CA ILE A 228 17.81 23.69 14.95
C ILE A 228 18.29 23.37 16.36
N ASN A 229 19.07 24.28 16.86
CA ASN A 229 19.54 24.26 18.23
C ASN A 229 18.75 25.31 19.01
N GLU A 230 17.73 24.89 19.74
CA GLU A 230 16.85 25.81 20.48
C GLU A 230 17.48 26.39 21.75
N ASN A 231 18.52 25.74 22.25
CA ASN A 231 19.16 26.18 23.50
C ASN A 231 20.68 26.04 23.44
N THR A 232 21.37 27.14 23.46
CA THR A 232 22.85 27.21 23.38
C THR A 232 23.56 26.59 24.60
N SER A 233 22.86 26.39 25.70
CA SER A 233 23.46 25.81 26.94
C SER A 233 23.10 24.34 27.16
N LYS A 234 22.04 23.85 26.53
CA LYS A 234 21.61 22.44 26.54
C LYS A 234 20.94 22.15 25.20
N VAL A 235 21.66 21.51 24.35
CA VAL A 235 21.34 21.30 22.96
C VAL A 235 20.08 20.44 22.77
N ASN A 236 18.95 21.06 22.53
CA ASN A 236 17.80 20.40 21.91
C ASN A 236 17.95 20.55 20.40
N ILE A 237 18.20 19.46 19.71
CA ILE A 237 18.39 19.50 18.26
C ILE A 237 17.17 18.86 17.65
N ASP A 238 16.42 19.63 16.87
CA ASP A 238 15.29 19.15 16.12
C ASP A 238 15.50 19.40 14.61
N PRO A 239 15.10 18.46 13.76
CA PRO A 239 15.29 18.60 12.32
C PRO A 239 14.44 19.69 11.67
N THR A 240 13.30 20.05 12.26
CA THR A 240 12.51 21.21 11.85
C THR A 240 11.72 21.79 13.02
N PRO A 241 11.61 23.11 13.13
CA PRO A 241 10.80 23.73 14.16
C PRO A 241 9.35 23.80 13.74
N GLY A 242 8.47 23.77 14.69
CA GLY A 242 7.09 24.11 14.50
C GLY A 242 6.12 22.96 14.75
N LYS A 243 5.05 23.29 15.46
CA LYS A 243 4.01 22.35 15.85
C LYS A 243 3.25 21.83 14.62
N GLY A 244 3.35 20.55 14.35
CA GLY A 244 2.56 19.88 13.34
C GLY A 244 2.95 20.14 11.87
N LEU A 245 4.14 20.69 11.60
CA LEU A 245 4.54 21.08 10.24
C LEU A 245 5.58 20.17 9.59
N GLY A 246 6.13 19.19 10.29
CA GLY A 246 7.19 18.35 9.73
C GLY A 246 7.71 17.34 10.74
N TRP A 247 9.03 17.21 10.77
CA TRP A 247 9.72 16.28 11.65
C TRP A 247 9.95 16.86 13.06
N ALA A 248 9.84 16.00 14.04
CA ALA A 248 10.17 16.29 15.43
C ALA A 248 10.92 15.11 16.06
N THR A 249 11.57 15.37 17.19
CA THR A 249 12.22 14.34 18.00
C THR A 249 11.67 14.39 19.43
N ALA A 250 11.95 13.37 20.22
CA ALA A 250 11.69 13.40 21.67
C ALA A 250 12.85 14.05 22.46
N ASN A 251 13.76 14.74 21.78
CA ASN A 251 14.87 15.44 22.44
C ASN A 251 14.34 16.49 23.42
N ASN A 252 15.00 16.60 24.55
CA ASN A 252 14.70 17.58 25.56
C ASN A 252 15.94 17.80 26.47
N SER A 253 15.84 18.66 27.48
CA SER A 253 16.95 18.97 28.36
C SER A 253 17.52 17.77 29.15
N PHE A 254 16.81 16.66 29.22
CA PHE A 254 17.24 15.43 29.91
C PHE A 254 17.67 14.33 28.93
N VAL A 255 17.10 14.30 27.72
CA VAL A 255 17.30 13.25 26.74
C VAL A 255 17.70 13.85 25.39
N GLN A 256 18.83 13.40 24.87
CA GLN A 256 19.35 13.76 23.54
C GLN A 256 19.55 12.47 22.76
N GLY A 257 18.43 11.84 22.36
CA GLY A 257 18.44 10.54 21.69
C GLY A 257 18.58 10.61 20.18
N THR A 258 18.38 11.78 19.58
CA THR A 258 18.44 11.96 18.11
C THR A 258 19.34 13.14 17.77
N THR A 259 20.33 12.91 16.90
CA THR A 259 21.35 13.92 16.56
C THR A 259 21.71 13.84 15.07
N PRO A 260 22.13 14.95 14.44
CA PRO A 260 22.71 14.91 13.11
C PRO A 260 24.08 14.24 13.13
N VAL A 261 24.35 13.41 12.13
CA VAL A 261 25.67 12.82 11.88
C VAL A 261 26.06 13.04 10.42
N PRO A 262 27.35 13.27 10.12
CA PRO A 262 27.79 13.44 8.74
C PRO A 262 27.44 12.21 7.88
N TYR A 263 26.85 12.46 6.72
CA TYR A 263 26.56 11.45 5.73
C TYR A 263 26.58 12.05 4.33
N GLN A 264 27.29 11.39 3.41
CA GLN A 264 27.53 11.91 2.05
C GLN A 264 28.08 13.36 2.08
N ASN A 265 27.35 14.31 1.50
CA ASN A 265 27.72 15.72 1.47
C ASN A 265 26.89 16.57 2.46
N GLY A 266 26.23 15.94 3.43
CA GLY A 266 25.31 16.57 4.37
C GLY A 266 25.20 15.79 5.68
N TYR A 267 23.98 15.64 6.17
CA TYR A 267 23.67 15.02 7.44
C TYR A 267 22.62 13.91 7.28
N ALA A 268 22.69 12.92 8.15
CA ALA A 268 21.64 11.95 8.41
C ALA A 268 21.17 12.08 9.87
N ALA A 269 19.97 11.61 10.18
CA ALA A 269 19.48 11.54 11.55
C ALA A 269 19.94 10.25 12.22
N GLN A 270 20.71 10.36 13.29
CA GLN A 270 21.10 9.23 14.13
C GLN A 270 20.22 9.17 15.36
N LEU A 271 19.50 8.09 15.53
CA LEU A 271 18.66 7.77 16.66
C LEU A 271 19.39 6.77 17.54
N GLN A 272 19.65 7.11 18.80
CA GLN A 272 20.40 6.25 19.70
C GLN A 272 19.66 6.02 21.00
N THR A 273 19.59 4.78 21.43
CA THR A 273 19.04 4.39 22.73
C THR A 273 20.05 4.70 23.83
N GLY A 274 19.60 5.44 24.83
CA GLY A 274 20.35 5.84 25.99
C GLY A 274 19.79 5.28 27.29
N ILE A 275 20.55 5.49 28.39
CA ILE A 275 20.07 5.31 29.76
C ILE A 275 20.16 6.67 30.45
N GLN A 276 19.02 7.15 30.91
CA GLN A 276 18.94 8.40 31.67
C GLN A 276 18.88 8.12 33.15
N ASN A 277 19.83 8.68 33.90
CA ASN A 277 19.81 8.59 35.36
C ASN A 277 19.10 9.82 35.93
N LEU A 278 17.85 9.63 36.30
CA LEU A 278 16.97 10.63 36.89
C LEU A 278 16.79 10.41 38.41
N SER A 279 17.75 9.76 39.07
CA SER A 279 17.69 9.47 40.51
C SER A 279 17.58 10.74 41.33
N GLY A 280 18.16 11.87 40.89
CA GLY A 280 18.00 13.17 41.52
C GLY A 280 16.56 13.71 41.53
N LEU A 281 15.69 13.19 40.65
CA LEU A 281 14.26 13.49 40.60
C LEU A 281 13.41 12.38 41.26
N GLY A 282 14.03 11.37 41.89
CA GLY A 282 13.35 10.23 42.47
C GLY A 282 12.85 9.18 41.48
N ILE A 283 13.20 9.33 40.20
CA ILE A 283 12.72 8.46 39.11
C ILE A 283 13.64 7.26 38.84
N GLY A 284 14.95 7.42 39.07
CA GLY A 284 15.95 6.36 38.88
C GLY A 284 16.44 6.26 37.43
N GLU A 285 16.61 5.03 36.90
CA GLU A 285 17.23 4.78 35.62
C GLU A 285 16.22 4.38 34.55
N LEU A 286 16.10 5.19 33.51
CA LEU A 286 15.18 4.95 32.37
C LEU A 286 15.96 4.69 31.10
N ILE A 287 15.55 3.63 30.38
CA ILE A 287 15.93 3.42 28.98
C ILE A 287 15.10 4.36 28.13
N THR A 288 15.76 5.13 27.28
CA THR A 288 15.11 6.08 26.38
C THR A 288 15.58 5.82 24.96
N ALA A 289 14.67 5.50 24.06
CA ALA A 289 14.98 5.35 22.64
C ALA A 289 15.18 6.71 21.98
N GLY A 290 16.14 6.82 21.06
CA GLY A 290 16.19 7.91 20.10
C GLY A 290 15.03 7.75 19.12
N THR A 291 14.29 8.83 18.85
CA THR A 291 13.13 8.84 17.99
C THR A 291 13.10 10.07 17.09
N ILE A 292 12.63 9.88 15.84
CA ILE A 292 12.27 10.96 14.94
C ILE A 292 10.91 10.62 14.31
N PHE A 293 10.03 11.61 14.22
CA PHE A 293 8.68 11.36 13.74
C PHE A 293 8.05 12.61 13.11
N THR A 294 7.04 12.41 12.30
CA THR A 294 6.20 13.51 11.80
C THR A 294 5.17 13.89 12.87
N GLY A 295 5.19 15.16 13.29
CA GLY A 295 4.34 15.66 14.36
C GLY A 295 5.06 16.66 15.26
N TYR A 296 4.79 16.62 16.55
CA TYR A 296 5.49 17.47 17.54
C TYR A 296 5.62 16.78 18.89
N PHE A 297 6.59 17.24 19.68
CA PHE A 297 6.84 16.80 21.04
C PHE A 297 6.53 17.92 22.03
N GLN A 298 5.81 17.59 23.09
CA GLN A 298 5.49 18.56 24.14
C GLN A 298 5.69 17.92 25.53
N ILE A 299 6.61 18.46 26.31
CA ILE A 299 6.85 17.99 27.67
C ILE A 299 5.60 18.23 28.52
N ASN A 300 5.15 17.16 29.14
CA ASN A 300 4.09 17.19 30.14
C ASN A 300 4.59 16.49 31.40
N ILE A 301 4.83 17.26 32.46
CA ILE A 301 5.41 16.74 33.73
C ILE A 301 4.46 15.71 34.38
N SER A 302 3.15 15.83 34.20
CA SER A 302 2.19 14.86 34.71
C SER A 302 2.21 13.53 33.92
N ALA A 303 2.75 13.52 32.71
CA ALA A 303 2.89 12.36 31.84
C ALA A 303 4.28 11.70 31.87
N LEU A 304 5.18 12.07 32.78
CA LEU A 304 6.52 11.49 32.89
C LEU A 304 6.52 9.96 33.10
N SER A 305 5.48 9.42 33.71
CA SER A 305 5.27 7.96 33.83
C SER A 305 4.64 7.30 32.62
N ASN A 306 4.21 8.07 31.61
CA ASN A 306 3.64 7.61 30.35
C ASN A 306 4.14 8.49 29.19
N PRO A 307 5.40 8.32 28.78
CA PRO A 307 6.06 9.15 27.78
C PRO A 307 5.34 9.25 26.42
N PRO A 308 4.62 8.21 25.94
CA PRO A 308 3.83 8.34 24.74
C PRO A 308 2.88 9.56 24.72
N LEU A 309 2.33 9.95 25.86
CA LEU A 309 1.46 11.14 25.97
C LEU A 309 2.17 12.48 25.74
N MET A 310 3.46 12.48 25.55
CA MET A 310 4.25 13.67 25.21
C MET A 310 4.57 13.76 23.71
N THR A 311 4.34 12.70 22.95
CA THR A 311 4.54 12.63 21.50
C THR A 311 3.21 12.72 20.78
N TYR A 312 3.08 13.68 19.87
CA TYR A 312 1.89 13.91 19.06
C TYR A 312 2.23 13.58 17.63
N PHE A 313 1.70 12.46 17.12
CA PHE A 313 2.01 11.94 15.82
C PHE A 313 1.05 12.44 14.74
N GLY A 314 1.59 12.65 13.55
CA GLY A 314 0.83 13.01 12.36
C GLY A 314 0.93 14.49 12.00
N ILE A 315 1.08 14.71 10.71
CA ILE A 315 1.04 16.02 10.06
C ILE A 315 -0.05 16.02 8.98
N PRO A 316 -0.63 17.18 8.61
CA PRO A 316 -1.61 17.27 7.54
C PRO A 316 -1.10 16.65 6.24
N PHE A 317 -1.87 15.73 5.69
CA PHE A 317 -1.54 15.00 4.48
C PHE A 317 -2.79 14.38 3.86
N ILE A 318 -3.05 14.62 2.56
CA ILE A 318 -4.32 14.24 1.92
C ILE A 318 -4.19 13.22 0.79
N MET A 319 -2.99 12.67 0.58
CA MET A 319 -2.72 11.76 -0.53
C MET A 319 -2.66 10.31 -0.05
N ARG A 320 -2.81 9.36 -0.97
CA ARG A 320 -2.71 7.93 -0.71
C ARG A 320 -1.44 7.35 -1.35
N PRO A 321 -0.28 7.42 -0.68
CA PRO A 321 0.96 6.84 -1.21
C PRO A 321 0.92 5.31 -1.20
N GLU A 322 1.66 4.68 -2.12
CA GLU A 322 1.82 3.22 -2.14
C GLU A 322 2.85 2.74 -1.12
N SER A 323 3.88 3.55 -0.87
CA SER A 323 4.97 3.21 0.05
C SER A 323 5.72 4.45 0.53
N ILE A 324 6.58 4.27 1.53
CA ILE A 324 7.69 5.17 1.80
C ILE A 324 9.00 4.45 1.53
N SER A 325 10.03 5.16 1.07
CA SER A 325 11.39 4.65 1.02
C SER A 325 12.30 5.48 1.91
N VAL A 326 13.35 4.85 2.45
CA VAL A 326 14.28 5.49 3.39
C VAL A 326 15.65 4.83 3.28
N ASP A 327 16.71 5.62 3.28
CA ASP A 327 18.05 5.12 3.49
C ASP A 327 18.27 4.90 4.97
N ALA A 328 18.67 3.70 5.36
CA ALA A 328 18.84 3.36 6.78
C ALA A 328 19.95 2.35 7.02
N LYS A 329 20.50 2.39 8.24
CA LYS A 329 21.33 1.34 8.84
C LYS A 329 21.00 1.21 10.31
N TYR A 330 21.21 0.00 10.85
CA TYR A 330 20.91 -0.31 12.25
C TYR A 330 21.99 -1.15 12.90
N GLU A 331 22.31 -0.83 14.14
CA GLU A 331 23.19 -1.62 15.02
C GLU A 331 22.58 -1.69 16.41
N ALA A 332 22.38 -2.90 16.92
CA ALA A 332 21.89 -3.10 18.28
C ALA A 332 23.00 -2.90 19.33
N GLY A 333 22.64 -2.32 20.45
CA GLY A 333 23.49 -2.28 21.64
C GLY A 333 23.71 -3.68 22.23
N VAL A 334 24.77 -3.81 23.04
CA VAL A 334 25.23 -5.11 23.52
C VAL A 334 24.33 -5.70 24.60
N LYS A 335 23.77 -4.85 25.47
CA LYS A 335 23.07 -5.29 26.67
C LYS A 335 21.60 -4.91 26.60
N PHE A 336 20.74 -5.91 26.35
CA PHE A 336 19.31 -5.71 26.29
C PHE A 336 18.69 -5.71 27.67
N GLN A 337 18.02 -4.62 28.03
CA GLN A 337 17.56 -4.34 29.40
C GLN A 337 16.16 -3.74 29.38
N ARG A 338 15.52 -3.73 30.54
CA ARG A 338 14.30 -2.97 30.80
C ARG A 338 14.45 -2.12 32.06
N SER A 339 13.78 -0.99 32.11
CA SER A 339 13.59 -0.22 33.33
C SER A 339 12.39 -0.78 34.07
N GLU A 340 12.66 -1.55 35.12
CA GLU A 340 11.63 -2.17 35.95
C GLU A 340 11.17 -1.23 37.05
N LYS A 341 9.87 -1.05 37.22
CA LYS A 341 9.30 -0.22 38.28
C LYS A 341 9.49 -0.89 39.64
N VAL A 342 10.21 -0.23 40.55
CA VAL A 342 10.54 -0.74 41.88
C VAL A 342 9.86 0.06 43.01
N GLY A 343 9.16 1.13 42.67
CA GLY A 343 8.45 2.00 43.63
C GLY A 343 7.33 2.78 42.90
N LEU A 344 6.72 3.76 43.58
CA LEU A 344 5.60 4.51 43.00
C LEU A 344 6.00 5.18 41.70
N ASN A 345 7.15 5.80 41.61
CA ASN A 345 7.70 6.46 40.43
C ASN A 345 9.19 6.15 40.23
N SER A 346 9.72 5.06 40.81
CA SER A 346 11.13 4.72 40.76
C SER A 346 11.39 3.50 39.90
N TYR A 347 12.44 3.56 39.09
CA TYR A 347 12.84 2.53 38.12
C TYR A 347 14.28 2.10 38.33
N LYS A 348 14.57 0.82 38.10
CA LYS A 348 15.91 0.25 38.05
C LYS A 348 16.11 -0.60 36.83
N LEU A 349 17.32 -0.59 36.29
CA LEU A 349 17.66 -1.44 35.16
C LEU A 349 17.66 -2.91 35.56
N LYS A 350 17.09 -3.73 34.67
CA LYS A 350 17.10 -5.18 34.76
C LYS A 350 17.45 -5.78 33.41
N ASP A 351 18.37 -6.74 33.41
CA ASP A 351 18.70 -7.48 32.20
C ASP A 351 17.50 -8.30 31.71
N THR A 352 17.33 -8.36 30.43
CA THR A 352 16.31 -9.19 29.78
C THR A 352 16.91 -9.98 28.63
N THR A 353 16.23 -11.03 28.22
CA THR A 353 16.69 -11.89 27.11
C THR A 353 16.28 -11.31 25.77
N GLY A 354 17.14 -11.48 24.77
CA GLY A 354 16.89 -11.04 23.40
C GLY A 354 17.94 -10.07 22.87
N VAL A 355 17.67 -9.54 21.71
CA VAL A 355 18.46 -8.51 21.03
C VAL A 355 17.52 -7.37 20.70
N ASP A 356 18.00 -6.15 20.86
CA ASP A 356 17.20 -4.97 20.55
C ASP A 356 16.91 -4.85 19.05
N GLN A 357 15.81 -4.19 18.73
CA GLN A 357 15.30 -4.02 17.37
C GLN A 357 14.96 -2.56 17.13
N GLY A 358 15.43 -2.01 16.00
CA GLY A 358 14.95 -0.75 15.50
C GLY A 358 13.61 -0.93 14.76
N ARG A 359 12.85 0.16 14.60
CA ARG A 359 11.59 0.14 13.88
C ARG A 359 11.35 1.43 13.11
N ILE A 360 10.78 1.30 11.90
CA ILE A 360 10.19 2.40 11.15
C ILE A 360 8.77 1.98 10.80
N TRP A 361 7.78 2.87 11.04
CA TRP A 361 6.42 2.63 10.61
C TRP A 361 5.78 3.89 10.06
N VAL A 362 4.78 3.68 9.22
CA VAL A 362 3.98 4.73 8.59
C VAL A 362 2.50 4.39 8.74
N GLU A 363 1.69 5.40 9.02
CA GLU A 363 0.23 5.29 9.08
C GLU A 363 -0.42 6.45 8.35
N LEU A 364 -1.40 6.13 7.49
CA LEU A 364 -2.27 7.09 6.86
C LEU A 364 -3.54 7.20 7.70
N LEU A 365 -3.79 8.38 8.20
CA LEU A 365 -4.80 8.65 9.21
C LEU A 365 -5.91 9.53 8.62
N ARG A 366 -7.15 9.25 9.01
CA ARG A 366 -8.28 10.16 8.79
C ARG A 366 -8.85 10.59 10.13
N TRP A 367 -8.69 11.86 10.41
CA TRP A 367 -9.27 12.52 11.56
C TRP A 367 -10.65 13.10 11.22
N GLU A 368 -11.68 12.70 11.95
CA GLU A 368 -13.06 13.15 11.82
C GLU A 368 -13.58 13.78 13.14
N GLY A 369 -12.71 13.94 14.12
CA GLY A 369 -13.03 14.58 15.38
C GLY A 369 -13.02 16.11 15.31
N ASN A 370 -13.35 16.74 16.42
CA ASN A 370 -13.32 18.19 16.56
C ASN A 370 -11.93 18.67 17.00
N GLY A 371 -11.45 19.76 16.39
CA GLY A 371 -10.15 20.35 16.74
C GLY A 371 -8.94 19.66 16.10
N GLU A 372 -7.77 19.91 16.65
CA GLU A 372 -6.50 19.31 16.19
C GLU A 372 -6.45 17.84 16.56
N LEU A 373 -5.70 17.06 15.76
CA LEU A 373 -5.45 15.64 16.03
C LEU A 373 -4.51 15.52 17.25
N GLU A 374 -4.97 14.85 18.29
CA GLU A 374 -4.14 14.41 19.42
C GLU A 374 -3.94 12.90 19.35
N TYR A 375 -2.93 12.45 18.62
CA TYR A 375 -2.63 11.04 18.39
C TYR A 375 -1.28 10.68 19.00
N HIS A 376 -1.29 9.70 19.89
CA HIS A 376 -0.11 9.22 20.65
C HIS A 376 0.30 7.79 20.29
N GLY A 377 -0.28 7.22 19.21
CA GLY A 377 -0.07 5.84 18.79
C GLY A 377 -1.19 4.88 19.21
N ASP A 378 -2.05 5.25 20.12
CA ASP A 378 -3.20 4.47 20.57
C ASP A 378 -4.50 4.89 19.85
N PRO A 379 -5.49 4.01 19.72
CA PRO A 379 -6.79 4.34 19.13
C PRO A 379 -7.46 5.54 19.84
N VAL A 380 -7.93 6.50 19.06
CA VAL A 380 -8.65 7.70 19.53
C VAL A 380 -10.00 7.75 18.83
N ASP A 381 -11.05 8.14 19.55
CA ASP A 381 -12.39 8.32 18.98
C ASP A 381 -12.37 9.37 17.85
N GLY A 382 -12.95 9.02 16.71
CA GLY A 382 -12.95 9.87 15.53
C GLY A 382 -11.70 9.71 14.63
N LEU A 383 -10.72 8.87 15.02
CA LEU A 383 -9.55 8.55 14.20
C LEU A 383 -9.73 7.20 13.50
N LYS A 384 -9.47 7.19 12.19
CA LYS A 384 -9.40 5.98 11.38
C LYS A 384 -7.98 5.82 10.83
N VAL A 385 -7.40 4.65 11.00
CA VAL A 385 -6.14 4.28 10.33
C VAL A 385 -6.52 3.65 8.99
N LEU A 386 -6.30 4.39 7.90
CA LEU A 386 -6.68 3.97 6.55
C LEU A 386 -5.71 2.97 5.95
N GLY A 387 -4.45 3.10 6.29
CA GLY A 387 -3.38 2.22 5.79
C GLY A 387 -2.16 2.32 6.67
N LYS A 388 -1.36 1.26 6.70
CA LYS A 388 -0.12 1.20 7.48
C LYS A 388 0.93 0.32 6.85
N GLY A 389 2.19 0.65 7.11
CA GLY A 389 3.36 -0.15 6.78
C GLY A 389 4.39 -0.09 7.88
N GLU A 390 5.23 -1.12 8.01
CA GLU A 390 6.33 -1.12 8.95
C GLU A 390 7.50 -1.97 8.47
N ILE A 391 8.69 -1.64 8.95
CA ILE A 391 9.88 -2.46 8.90
C ILE A 391 10.52 -2.55 10.27
N ILE A 392 10.99 -3.75 10.63
CA ILE A 392 11.70 -4.02 11.87
C ILE A 392 13.14 -4.38 11.52
N PHE A 393 14.09 -3.69 12.13
CA PHE A 393 15.51 -3.94 12.01
C PHE A 393 15.94 -4.87 13.16
N ASP A 394 16.10 -6.15 12.84
CA ASP A 394 16.53 -7.15 13.83
C ASP A 394 18.03 -6.99 14.13
N GLY A 395 18.37 -6.59 15.34
CA GLY A 395 19.75 -6.38 15.76
C GLY A 395 20.65 -7.62 15.74
N ALA A 396 20.10 -8.81 15.61
CA ALA A 396 20.86 -10.03 15.37
C ALA A 396 21.44 -10.10 13.95
N ASN A 397 20.86 -9.34 13.00
CA ASN A 397 21.32 -9.30 11.62
C ASN A 397 22.41 -8.23 11.43
N THR A 398 23.67 -8.66 11.38
CA THR A 398 24.82 -7.75 11.20
C THR A 398 24.90 -7.08 9.83
N ALA A 399 24.18 -7.56 8.82
CA ALA A 399 24.13 -6.91 7.49
C ALA A 399 23.44 -5.54 7.56
N LEU A 400 22.57 -5.31 8.55
CA LEU A 400 21.87 -4.05 8.76
C LEU A 400 22.80 -2.90 9.22
N ARG A 401 24.04 -3.18 9.60
CA ARG A 401 25.05 -2.15 9.94
C ARG A 401 25.49 -1.32 8.74
N ASN A 402 25.23 -1.82 7.53
CA ASN A 402 25.53 -1.11 6.30
C ASN A 402 24.30 -0.31 5.84
N TRP A 403 24.55 0.83 5.23
CA TRP A 403 23.51 1.61 4.58
C TRP A 403 22.83 0.81 3.47
N ASN A 404 21.49 0.87 3.46
CA ASN A 404 20.68 0.31 2.40
C ASN A 404 19.40 1.14 2.24
N ASN A 405 18.83 1.15 1.04
CA ASN A 405 17.53 1.74 0.80
C ASN A 405 16.43 0.72 1.09
N TYR A 406 15.48 1.08 1.92
CA TYR A 406 14.34 0.24 2.31
C TYR A 406 13.05 0.85 1.81
N THR A 407 12.25 0.06 1.12
CA THR A 407 10.88 0.42 0.73
C THR A 407 9.88 -0.25 1.67
N ILE A 408 9.00 0.54 2.27
CA ILE A 408 7.99 0.12 3.23
C ILE A 408 6.62 0.28 2.57
N PRO A 409 6.01 -0.79 2.05
CA PRO A 409 4.71 -0.73 1.40
C PRO A 409 3.60 -0.41 2.42
N ILE A 410 2.63 0.40 2.00
CA ILE A 410 1.48 0.77 2.82
C ILE A 410 0.32 -0.13 2.45
N LYS A 411 -0.13 -0.94 3.40
CA LYS A 411 -1.31 -1.81 3.27
C LYS A 411 -2.55 -1.06 3.71
N TYR A 412 -3.42 -0.76 2.78
CA TYR A 412 -4.70 -0.09 3.04
C TYR A 412 -5.78 -1.06 3.48
N ASP A 413 -6.60 -0.63 4.45
CA ASP A 413 -7.80 -1.37 4.84
C ASP A 413 -8.91 -1.15 3.79
N SER A 414 -9.39 -2.23 3.18
CA SER A 414 -10.38 -2.19 2.10
C SER A 414 -11.70 -1.51 2.51
N LYS A 415 -12.06 -1.54 3.80
CA LYS A 415 -13.25 -0.84 4.30
C LYS A 415 -13.18 0.67 4.18
N TYR A 416 -11.97 1.23 4.01
CA TYR A 416 -11.70 2.66 3.89
C TYR A 416 -11.21 3.07 2.49
N LYS A 417 -11.45 2.24 1.47
CA LYS A 417 -10.97 2.47 0.10
C LYS A 417 -11.41 3.82 -0.48
N ASP A 418 -12.60 4.30 -0.10
CA ASP A 418 -13.21 5.53 -0.61
C ASP A 418 -12.96 6.76 0.30
N LEU A 419 -12.16 6.61 1.35
CA LEU A 419 -11.83 7.70 2.27
C LEU A 419 -10.44 8.27 1.95
N GLU A 420 -10.37 9.60 1.87
CA GLU A 420 -9.10 10.32 1.76
C GLU A 420 -8.46 10.51 3.14
N PRO A 421 -7.14 10.36 3.28
CA PRO A 421 -6.45 10.67 4.52
C PRO A 421 -6.51 12.16 4.82
N THR A 422 -6.34 12.53 6.06
CA THR A 422 -6.15 13.90 6.54
C THR A 422 -4.75 14.12 7.09
N HIS A 423 -4.06 13.04 7.52
CA HIS A 423 -2.73 13.08 8.12
C HIS A 423 -1.90 11.87 7.70
N ILE A 424 -0.58 12.05 7.77
CA ILE A 424 0.42 10.98 7.71
C ILE A 424 1.23 10.99 9.00
N SER A 425 1.44 9.81 9.57
CA SER A 425 2.34 9.59 10.68
C SER A 425 3.47 8.69 10.22
N ILE A 426 4.73 9.17 10.29
CA ILE A 426 5.93 8.38 10.08
C ILE A 426 6.73 8.45 11.36
N VAL A 427 7.09 7.31 11.92
CA VAL A 427 7.82 7.23 13.19
C VAL A 427 8.97 6.26 13.03
N MET A 428 10.14 6.65 13.51
CA MET A 428 11.37 5.88 13.49
C MET A 428 11.95 5.85 14.91
N THR A 429 12.38 4.68 15.35
CA THR A 429 12.91 4.51 16.71
C THR A 429 14.08 3.54 16.74
N SER A 430 15.08 3.84 17.55
CA SER A 430 16.26 3.00 17.76
C SER A 430 15.99 1.75 18.61
N SER A 431 14.91 1.75 19.41
CA SER A 431 14.44 0.58 20.17
C SER A 431 12.94 0.42 20.01
N ARG A 432 12.52 -0.72 19.46
CA ARG A 432 11.11 -1.02 19.13
C ARG A 432 10.18 -0.93 20.34
N GLN A 433 10.66 -1.26 21.50
CA GLN A 433 9.93 -1.25 22.77
C GLN A 433 10.38 -0.09 23.68
N GLY A 434 10.91 0.99 23.09
CA GLY A 434 11.39 2.15 23.82
C GLY A 434 10.32 2.87 24.63
N ASP A 435 9.07 2.85 24.16
CA ASP A 435 7.87 3.34 24.85
C ASP A 435 7.56 2.58 26.14
N LEU A 436 8.00 1.33 26.25
CA LEU A 436 7.91 0.48 27.42
C LEU A 436 9.20 0.52 28.28
N PHE A 437 10.12 1.44 27.99
CA PHE A 437 11.45 1.54 28.61
C PHE A 437 12.28 0.26 28.46
N ILE A 438 12.19 -0.41 27.31
CA ILE A 438 12.93 -1.62 26.98
C ILE A 438 13.82 -1.34 25.78
N GLY A 439 15.10 -1.70 25.85
CA GLY A 439 16.06 -1.50 24.78
C GLY A 439 17.48 -1.82 25.21
N ALA A 440 18.43 -1.61 24.31
CA ALA A 440 19.85 -1.77 24.63
C ALA A 440 20.56 -0.42 24.47
N LYS A 441 21.26 0.03 25.51
CA LYS A 441 22.10 1.22 25.42
C LYS A 441 23.06 1.11 24.24
N GLY A 442 23.05 2.13 23.38
CA GLY A 442 23.88 2.16 22.18
C GLY A 442 23.21 1.57 20.94
N SER A 443 21.99 0.98 21.04
CA SER A 443 21.23 0.66 19.83
C SER A 443 21.05 1.91 18.99
N THR A 444 21.42 1.83 17.71
CA THR A 444 21.50 3.00 16.84
C THR A 444 20.81 2.70 15.51
N LEU A 445 19.77 3.47 15.20
CA LEU A 445 19.16 3.54 13.87
C LEU A 445 19.60 4.87 13.25
N THR A 446 20.24 4.82 12.08
CA THR A 446 20.59 6.04 11.34
C THR A 446 19.77 6.05 10.06
N VAL A 447 19.12 7.17 9.78
CA VAL A 447 18.16 7.31 8.66
C VAL A 447 18.39 8.57 7.86
N ASP A 448 18.08 8.51 6.56
CA ASP A 448 18.16 9.65 5.65
C ASP A 448 17.23 9.45 4.44
N ASN A 449 17.02 10.49 3.64
CA ASN A 449 16.35 10.46 2.34
C ASN A 449 14.97 9.75 2.38
N VAL A 450 14.09 10.21 3.26
CA VAL A 450 12.70 9.70 3.30
C VAL A 450 11.92 10.22 2.10
N VAL A 451 11.40 9.30 1.29
CA VAL A 451 10.60 9.61 0.11
C VAL A 451 9.23 8.97 0.22
N VAL A 452 8.18 9.74 -0.03
CA VAL A 452 6.81 9.24 -0.13
C VAL A 452 6.55 8.87 -1.59
N ASN A 453 6.24 7.60 -1.87
CA ASN A 453 6.05 7.06 -3.22
C ASN A 453 4.56 6.84 -3.51
N PHE A 454 4.14 7.18 -4.76
CA PHE A 454 2.75 7.12 -5.21
C PHE A 454 2.60 6.22 -6.42
#